data_37013f457cbb0a81fa67ceb9fe12437d
#
_entry.id   37013f457cbb0a81fa67ceb9fe12437d
#
_cell.length_a   1.000
_cell.length_b   1.000
_cell.length_c   1.000
_cell.angle_alpha   90.00
_cell.angle_beta   90.00
_cell.angle_gamma   90.00
#
_symmetry.space_group_name_H-M   'P 1'
#
loop_
_entity.id
_entity.type
_entity.pdbx_description
1 polymer ?
#
loop_
_entity_poly.entity_id
_entity_poly.type
_entity_poly.pdbx_seq_one_letter_code
_entity_poly.pdbx_strand_id
1 'polypeptide(L)'
;MKPVLSDRDGLAQGKLVRLRTFEPGDAERYRGWVNDPEVARLIDRAGPVTRVEHEAWYRALIASPAAAAFAVDRLTDGAFIGLVWLYDIHSRHRRAEVRIVIGDRNAWGGGYGTDALRVLVRLAFGPLGLEKLWADVLATNPRAAAAFERAGFTREGLLLGDRVQERSRVDVIRLGLLRGPAVD
;
A
#
# COMPACT_ATOMS: atom_id res chain seq x y z
N MET A 1 9.19 -10.76 14.56
CA MET A 1 10.05 -9.59 14.84
C MET A 1 9.71 -8.56 13.79
N LYS A 2 9.15 -7.39 14.16
CA LYS A 2 8.85 -6.33 13.18
C LYS A 2 10.16 -5.86 12.57
N PRO A 3 10.23 -5.67 11.24
CA PRO A 3 11.42 -5.07 10.65
C PRO A 3 11.51 -3.63 11.14
N VAL A 4 12.48 -3.35 11.99
CA VAL A 4 12.92 -1.98 12.24
C VAL A 4 13.66 -1.59 10.97
N LEU A 5 13.04 -0.72 10.15
CA LEU A 5 13.75 -0.09 9.05
C LEU A 5 14.86 0.77 9.66
N SER A 6 16.04 0.20 9.82
CA SER A 6 17.23 1.02 10.00
C SER A 6 17.59 1.58 8.63
N ASP A 7 17.68 2.90 8.55
CA ASP A 7 18.02 3.66 7.33
C ASP A 7 19.45 3.37 6.81
N ARG A 8 20.11 2.31 7.38
CA ARG A 8 21.54 2.02 7.17
C ARG A 8 21.88 1.54 5.77
N ASP A 9 20.88 1.08 4.98
CA ASP A 9 21.18 0.44 3.68
C ASP A 9 20.52 1.12 2.47
N GLY A 10 19.90 2.29 2.62
CA GLY A 10 19.19 3.00 1.52
C GLY A 10 18.02 2.21 0.92
N LEU A 11 17.64 1.07 1.50
CA LEU A 11 16.58 0.20 1.00
C LEU A 11 15.20 0.84 1.10
N ALA A 12 15.01 1.73 2.07
CA ALA A 12 13.74 2.41 2.31
C ALA A 12 13.52 3.65 1.42
N GLN A 13 14.48 3.99 0.55
CA GLN A 13 14.40 5.16 -0.31
C GLN A 13 14.28 4.78 -1.78
N GLY A 14 13.37 5.46 -2.49
CA GLY A 14 13.17 5.42 -3.92
C GLY A 14 13.79 6.62 -4.62
N LYS A 15 13.31 6.92 -5.83
CA LYS A 15 13.71 8.11 -6.59
C LYS A 15 12.92 9.35 -6.18
N LEU A 16 11.67 9.18 -5.75
CA LEU A 16 10.73 10.26 -5.45
C LEU A 16 10.27 10.23 -4.00
N VAL A 17 10.34 9.07 -3.35
CA VAL A 17 9.81 8.87 -2.00
C VAL A 17 10.79 8.14 -1.09
N ARG A 18 10.57 8.31 0.21
CA ARG A 18 11.14 7.49 1.27
C ARG A 18 10.00 6.82 2.04
N LEU A 19 10.20 5.56 2.42
CA LEU A 19 9.32 4.86 3.35
C LEU A 19 9.93 4.93 4.76
N ARG A 20 9.11 5.29 5.73
CA ARG A 20 9.45 5.27 7.16
C ARG A 20 8.37 4.56 7.98
N THR A 21 8.64 4.36 9.24
CA THR A 21 7.62 3.85 10.17
C THR A 21 6.37 4.75 10.16
N PHE A 22 5.19 4.12 10.14
CA PHE A 22 3.91 4.80 10.27
C PHE A 22 3.66 5.14 11.74
N GLU A 23 3.61 6.43 12.07
CA GLU A 23 3.55 6.95 13.41
C GLU A 23 2.15 7.43 13.81
N PRO A 24 1.85 7.59 15.13
CA PRO A 24 0.54 8.07 15.57
C PRO A 24 0.15 9.43 15.00
N GLY A 25 1.13 10.33 14.79
CA GLY A 25 0.91 11.65 14.19
C GLY A 25 0.44 11.60 12.74
N ASP A 26 0.84 10.58 12.00
CA ASP A 26 0.41 10.35 10.60
C ASP A 26 -1.04 9.87 10.53
N ALA A 27 -1.48 9.14 11.55
CA ALA A 27 -2.78 8.47 11.55
C ALA A 27 -3.94 9.47 11.39
N GLU A 28 -3.88 10.63 12.05
CA GLU A 28 -4.94 11.65 11.92
C GLU A 28 -5.00 12.24 10.50
N ARG A 29 -3.83 12.51 9.89
CA ARG A 29 -3.79 12.99 8.50
C ARG A 29 -4.30 11.92 7.53
N TYR A 30 -3.93 10.66 7.75
CA TYR A 30 -4.44 9.54 6.97
C TYR A 30 -5.95 9.39 7.12
N ARG A 31 -6.51 9.56 8.34
CA ARG A 31 -7.96 9.57 8.56
C ARG A 31 -8.65 10.66 7.75
N GLY A 32 -8.07 11.86 7.67
CA GLY A 32 -8.56 12.94 6.81
C GLY A 32 -8.67 12.49 5.34
N TRP A 33 -7.66 11.81 4.83
CA TRP A 33 -7.67 11.34 3.43
C TRP A 33 -8.68 10.23 3.18
N VAL A 34 -8.78 9.22 4.05
CA VAL A 34 -9.77 8.14 3.85
C VAL A 34 -11.21 8.60 4.02
N ASN A 35 -11.43 9.79 4.58
CA ASN A 35 -12.72 10.46 4.67
C ASN A 35 -12.96 11.47 3.53
N ASP A 36 -11.96 11.76 2.69
CA ASP A 36 -12.17 12.50 1.44
C ASP A 36 -12.97 11.62 0.48
N PRO A 37 -14.12 12.07 -0.04
CA PRO A 37 -14.99 11.25 -0.89
C PRO A 37 -14.30 10.69 -2.13
N GLU A 38 -13.36 11.45 -2.73
CA GLU A 38 -12.64 11.01 -3.92
C GLU A 38 -11.62 9.92 -3.59
N VAL A 39 -10.92 10.04 -2.47
CA VAL A 39 -10.01 8.98 -1.98
C VAL A 39 -10.80 7.76 -1.55
N ALA A 40 -11.87 7.95 -0.77
CA ALA A 40 -12.71 6.87 -0.25
C ALA A 40 -13.26 5.97 -1.37
N ARG A 41 -13.74 6.57 -2.46
CA ARG A 41 -14.23 5.85 -3.63
C ARG A 41 -13.15 4.99 -4.29
N LEU A 42 -11.89 5.46 -4.32
CA LEU A 42 -10.77 4.73 -4.96
C LEU A 42 -10.24 3.56 -4.11
N ILE A 43 -10.50 3.57 -2.80
CA ILE A 43 -10.04 2.53 -1.87
C ILE A 43 -11.17 1.62 -1.36
N ASP A 44 -12.33 1.65 -2.02
CA ASP A 44 -13.52 0.86 -1.68
C ASP A 44 -14.00 1.09 -0.23
N ARG A 45 -14.11 2.35 0.16
CA ARG A 45 -14.57 2.67 1.50
C ARG A 45 -16.01 3.20 1.49
N ALA A 46 -16.86 2.54 2.24
CA ALA A 46 -18.24 2.96 2.46
C ALA A 46 -18.35 3.86 3.70
N GLY A 47 -18.50 5.16 3.46
CA GLY A 47 -18.79 6.13 4.52
C GLY A 47 -17.59 6.60 5.34
N PRO A 48 -17.79 7.65 6.14
CA PRO A 48 -16.74 8.25 6.93
C PRO A 48 -16.33 7.36 8.11
N VAL A 49 -15.05 7.42 8.45
CA VAL A 49 -14.45 6.75 9.61
C VAL A 49 -14.38 7.72 10.76
N THR A 50 -14.94 7.34 11.88
CA THR A 50 -14.82 8.11 13.12
C THR A 50 -13.37 8.06 13.64
N ARG A 51 -13.02 8.99 14.52
CA ARG A 51 -11.68 8.97 15.15
C ARG A 51 -11.46 7.69 15.95
N VAL A 52 -12.46 7.22 16.69
CA VAL A 52 -12.36 6.00 17.51
C VAL A 52 -12.12 4.77 16.67
N GLU A 53 -12.85 4.60 15.56
CA GLU A 53 -12.66 3.49 14.64
C GLU A 53 -11.28 3.53 13.99
N HIS A 54 -10.81 4.72 13.62
CA HIS A 54 -9.51 4.89 13.01
C HIS A 54 -8.37 4.60 13.98
N GLU A 55 -8.46 5.04 15.23
CA GLU A 55 -7.49 4.72 16.29
C GLU A 55 -7.45 3.22 16.58
N ALA A 56 -8.61 2.55 16.61
CA ALA A 56 -8.68 1.10 16.77
C ALA A 56 -8.02 0.37 15.60
N TRP A 57 -8.29 0.79 14.37
CA TRP A 57 -7.64 0.26 13.18
C TRP A 57 -6.11 0.47 13.21
N TYR A 58 -5.65 1.67 13.55
CA TYR A 58 -4.22 1.98 13.67
C TYR A 58 -3.53 1.05 14.68
N ARG A 59 -4.10 0.92 15.88
CA ARG A 59 -3.55 0.04 16.93
C ARG A 59 -3.49 -1.41 16.46
N ALA A 60 -4.56 -1.91 15.83
CA ALA A 60 -4.60 -3.25 15.29
C ALA A 60 -3.54 -3.47 14.19
N LEU A 61 -3.40 -2.52 13.26
CA LEU A 61 -2.39 -2.58 12.20
C LEU A 61 -0.97 -2.62 12.77
N ILE A 62 -0.66 -1.72 13.70
CA ILE A 62 0.69 -1.66 14.31
C ILE A 62 0.96 -2.85 15.23
N ALA A 63 -0.04 -3.39 15.92
CA ALA A 63 0.14 -4.56 16.78
C ALA A 63 0.27 -5.88 16.01
N SER A 64 -0.30 -5.96 14.79
CA SER A 64 -0.35 -7.21 14.02
C SER A 64 1.05 -7.70 13.61
N PRO A 65 1.40 -8.97 13.91
CA PRO A 65 2.61 -9.59 13.37
C PRO A 65 2.48 -9.93 11.87
N ALA A 66 1.26 -9.96 11.34
CA ALA A 66 0.95 -10.24 9.94
C ALA A 66 0.77 -8.97 9.10
N ALA A 67 1.25 -7.82 9.60
CA ALA A 67 1.22 -6.56 8.87
C ALA A 67 2.49 -5.74 9.07
N ALA A 68 2.87 -4.96 8.05
CA ALA A 68 3.96 -4.00 8.11
C ALA A 68 3.57 -2.74 7.35
N ALA A 69 3.41 -1.61 8.05
CA ALA A 69 2.92 -0.36 7.49
C ALA A 69 4.02 0.70 7.46
N PHE A 70 4.07 1.45 6.35
CA PHE A 70 5.09 2.47 6.10
C PHE A 70 4.44 3.76 5.60
N ALA A 71 4.76 4.86 6.27
CA ALA A 71 4.45 6.19 5.77
C ALA A 71 5.28 6.48 4.52
N VAL A 72 4.67 7.14 3.56
CA VAL A 72 5.31 7.56 2.30
C VAL A 72 5.59 9.05 2.41
N ASP A 73 6.86 9.41 2.52
CA ASP A 73 7.30 10.81 2.49
C ASP A 73 7.82 11.16 1.11
N ARG A 74 7.46 12.34 0.61
CA ARG A 74 8.01 12.92 -0.61
C ARG A 74 9.41 13.45 -0.36
N LEU A 75 10.39 13.08 -1.20
CA LEU A 75 11.80 13.44 -0.99
C LEU A 75 12.08 14.94 -1.13
N THR A 76 11.32 15.67 -1.94
CA THR A 76 11.60 17.07 -2.25
C THR A 76 11.36 18.01 -1.06
N ASP A 77 10.43 17.68 -0.16
CA ASP A 77 10.02 18.54 0.95
C ASP A 77 9.78 17.77 2.26
N GLY A 78 9.96 16.46 2.25
CA GLY A 78 9.72 15.59 3.41
C GLY A 78 8.23 15.43 3.78
N ALA A 79 7.31 15.89 2.94
CA ALA A 79 5.89 15.83 3.24
C ALA A 79 5.38 14.38 3.26
N PHE A 80 4.63 14.00 4.31
CA PHE A 80 3.86 12.77 4.35
C PHE A 80 2.73 12.84 3.33
N ILE A 81 2.74 11.99 2.33
CA ILE A 81 1.79 11.99 1.18
C ILE A 81 0.93 10.73 1.07
N GLY A 82 1.21 9.70 1.86
CA GLY A 82 0.45 8.45 1.74
C GLY A 82 0.94 7.35 2.66
N LEU A 83 0.26 6.22 2.58
CA LEU A 83 0.57 5.00 3.31
C LEU A 83 0.71 3.84 2.35
N VAL A 84 1.71 2.99 2.54
CA VAL A 84 1.84 1.69 1.87
C VAL A 84 2.08 0.62 2.92
N TRP A 85 1.43 -0.55 2.78
CA TRP A 85 1.59 -1.61 3.77
C TRP A 85 1.44 -3.00 3.18
N LEU A 86 2.07 -3.95 3.86
CA LEU A 86 1.85 -5.37 3.71
C LEU A 86 0.77 -5.80 4.69
N TYR A 87 -0.16 -6.62 4.22
CA TYR A 87 -1.24 -7.20 4.99
C TYR A 87 -1.30 -8.71 4.75
N ASP A 88 -1.87 -9.48 5.68
CA ASP A 88 -1.94 -10.94 5.59
C ASP A 88 -0.57 -11.57 5.26
N ILE A 89 0.48 -11.12 5.97
CA ILE A 89 1.82 -11.70 5.83
C ILE A 89 1.75 -13.17 6.30
N HIS A 90 1.92 -14.08 5.36
CA HIS A 90 1.86 -15.51 5.61
C HIS A 90 3.26 -16.13 5.57
N SER A 91 3.83 -16.42 6.75
CA SER A 91 5.21 -16.89 6.90
C SER A 91 5.49 -18.20 6.16
N ARG A 92 4.58 -19.19 6.24
CA ARG A 92 4.75 -20.50 5.58
C ARG A 92 4.77 -20.37 4.04
N HIS A 93 3.89 -19.55 3.48
CA HIS A 93 3.78 -19.35 2.03
C HIS A 93 4.63 -18.18 1.52
N ARG A 94 5.29 -17.47 2.45
CA ARG A 94 6.15 -16.31 2.16
C ARG A 94 5.49 -15.30 1.22
N ARG A 95 4.20 -15.01 1.46
CA ARG A 95 3.39 -14.10 0.66
C ARG A 95 2.74 -13.03 1.51
N ALA A 96 2.37 -11.90 0.88
CA ALA A 96 1.59 -10.85 1.50
C ALA A 96 0.73 -10.10 0.49
N GLU A 97 -0.37 -9.51 0.97
CA GLU A 97 -1.14 -8.51 0.24
C GLU A 97 -0.46 -7.15 0.34
N VAL A 98 -0.39 -6.44 -0.79
CA VAL A 98 0.10 -5.06 -0.85
C VAL A 98 -1.07 -4.11 -0.95
N ARG A 99 -1.10 -3.12 -0.08
CA ARG A 99 -2.08 -2.02 -0.12
C ARG A 99 -1.36 -0.68 -0.15
N ILE A 100 -1.91 0.28 -0.87
CA ILE A 100 -1.36 1.63 -0.99
C ILE A 100 -2.46 2.68 -1.09
N VAL A 101 -2.25 3.79 -0.40
CA VAL A 101 -3.06 5.01 -0.54
C VAL A 101 -2.12 6.20 -0.64
N ILE A 102 -2.10 6.89 -1.78
CA ILE A 102 -1.55 8.24 -1.88
C ILE A 102 -2.71 9.19 -1.62
N GLY A 103 -2.74 9.72 -0.38
CA GLY A 103 -3.84 10.54 0.11
C GLY A 103 -3.72 12.01 -0.28
N ASP A 104 -2.50 12.51 -0.42
CA ASP A 104 -2.25 13.86 -0.95
C ASP A 104 -2.58 13.91 -2.44
N ARG A 105 -3.70 14.56 -2.79
CA ARG A 105 -4.17 14.67 -4.19
C ARG A 105 -3.20 15.42 -5.09
N ASN A 106 -2.40 16.33 -4.55
CA ASN A 106 -1.37 17.06 -5.30
C ASN A 106 -0.20 16.14 -5.71
N ALA A 107 -0.07 14.98 -5.07
CA ALA A 107 0.92 13.96 -5.43
C ALA A 107 0.39 12.97 -6.50
N TRP A 108 -0.88 13.07 -6.92
CA TRP A 108 -1.42 12.16 -7.92
C TRP A 108 -0.85 12.44 -9.31
N GLY A 109 -0.59 11.37 -10.07
CA GLY A 109 -0.02 11.47 -11.42
C GLY A 109 1.51 11.66 -11.46
N GLY A 110 2.14 12.04 -10.35
CA GLY A 110 3.58 12.32 -10.26
C GLY A 110 4.49 11.09 -10.13
N GLY A 111 3.96 9.87 -10.21
CA GLY A 111 4.78 8.64 -10.09
C GLY A 111 5.07 8.18 -8.67
N TYR A 112 4.70 8.92 -7.65
CA TYR A 112 4.98 8.62 -6.24
C TYR A 112 4.45 7.26 -5.80
N GLY A 113 3.23 6.88 -6.21
CA GLY A 113 2.66 5.57 -5.89
C GLY A 113 3.46 4.42 -6.48
N THR A 114 3.89 4.53 -7.73
CA THR A 114 4.74 3.53 -8.39
C THR A 114 6.10 3.42 -7.70
N ASP A 115 6.71 4.54 -7.31
CA ASP A 115 8.00 4.55 -6.63
C ASP A 115 7.89 3.94 -5.22
N ALA A 116 6.82 4.28 -4.46
CA ALA A 116 6.54 3.68 -3.16
C ALA A 116 6.35 2.16 -3.25
N LEU A 117 5.62 1.67 -4.26
CA LEU A 117 5.45 0.23 -4.51
C LEU A 117 6.79 -0.44 -4.80
N ARG A 118 7.66 0.15 -5.63
CA ARG A 118 9.00 -0.40 -5.91
C ARG A 118 9.86 -0.48 -4.66
N VAL A 119 9.81 0.53 -3.79
CA VAL A 119 10.52 0.50 -2.50
C VAL A 119 9.98 -0.63 -1.63
N LEU A 120 8.64 -0.75 -1.51
CA LEU A 120 8.03 -1.82 -0.73
C LEU A 120 8.38 -3.22 -1.26
N VAL A 121 8.40 -3.41 -2.58
CA VAL A 121 8.81 -4.67 -3.23
C VAL A 121 10.23 -5.06 -2.83
N ARG A 122 11.18 -4.11 -2.87
CA ARG A 122 12.57 -4.37 -2.42
C ARG A 122 12.63 -4.78 -0.95
N LEU A 123 11.87 -4.10 -0.07
CA LEU A 123 11.80 -4.46 1.35
C LEU A 123 11.17 -5.84 1.56
N ALA A 124 10.11 -6.14 0.83
CA ALA A 124 9.37 -7.39 0.95
C ALA A 124 10.21 -8.59 0.49
N PHE A 125 10.85 -8.52 -0.66
CA PHE A 125 11.65 -9.61 -1.21
C PHE A 125 13.07 -9.69 -0.64
N GLY A 126 13.60 -8.59 -0.13
CA GLY A 126 14.90 -8.53 0.54
C GLY A 126 14.79 -8.89 2.03
N PRO A 127 14.81 -7.91 2.94
CA PRO A 127 14.89 -8.17 4.38
C PRO A 127 13.71 -8.93 4.97
N LEU A 128 12.50 -8.87 4.38
CA LEU A 128 11.34 -9.63 4.86
C LEU A 128 11.28 -11.07 4.32
N GLY A 129 12.09 -11.41 3.32
CA GLY A 129 12.18 -12.76 2.76
C GLY A 129 10.91 -13.30 2.14
N LEU A 130 9.99 -12.43 1.70
CA LEU A 130 8.78 -12.84 1.00
C LEU A 130 9.14 -13.31 -0.42
N GLU A 131 8.25 -14.12 -1.02
CA GLU A 131 8.45 -14.66 -2.37
C GLU A 131 7.32 -14.30 -3.32
N LYS A 132 6.15 -13.95 -2.77
CA LYS A 132 5.01 -13.49 -3.55
C LYS A 132 4.35 -12.29 -2.90
N LEU A 133 4.03 -11.30 -3.72
CA LEU A 133 3.16 -10.18 -3.38
C LEU A 133 1.91 -10.23 -4.27
N TRP A 134 0.79 -9.80 -3.72
CA TRP A 134 -0.44 -9.66 -4.48
C TRP A 134 -1.22 -8.43 -4.03
N ALA A 135 -2.11 -7.95 -4.88
CA ALA A 135 -2.98 -6.83 -4.60
C ALA A 135 -4.32 -6.99 -5.29
N ASP A 136 -5.38 -6.50 -4.66
CA ASP A 136 -6.69 -6.34 -5.27
C ASP A 136 -6.93 -4.86 -5.55
N VAL A 137 -7.27 -4.56 -6.79
CA VAL A 137 -7.51 -3.19 -7.25
C VAL A 137 -8.87 -3.13 -7.92
N LEU A 138 -9.71 -2.16 -7.52
CA LEU A 138 -10.99 -1.92 -8.18
C LEU A 138 -10.78 -1.66 -9.67
N ALA A 139 -11.55 -2.29 -10.54
CA ALA A 139 -11.49 -2.06 -11.98
C ALA A 139 -11.83 -0.60 -12.34
N THR A 140 -12.54 0.09 -11.44
CA THR A 140 -12.84 1.54 -11.53
C THR A 140 -11.66 2.44 -11.16
N ASN A 141 -10.52 1.87 -10.71
CA ASN A 141 -9.30 2.60 -10.38
C ASN A 141 -8.13 2.23 -11.32
N PRO A 142 -8.18 2.58 -12.62
CA PRO A 142 -7.14 2.22 -13.60
C PRO A 142 -5.78 2.85 -13.25
N ARG A 143 -5.77 3.97 -12.53
CA ARG A 143 -4.53 4.61 -12.07
C ARG A 143 -3.77 3.73 -11.08
N ALA A 144 -4.45 3.12 -10.13
CA ALA A 144 -3.82 2.18 -9.21
C ALA A 144 -3.32 0.93 -9.93
N ALA A 145 -4.14 0.32 -10.80
CA ALA A 145 -3.72 -0.84 -11.61
C ALA A 145 -2.44 -0.54 -12.39
N ALA A 146 -2.40 0.59 -13.11
CA ALA A 146 -1.22 1.02 -13.84
C ALA A 146 0.01 1.29 -12.94
N ALA A 147 -0.18 1.75 -11.69
CA ALA A 147 0.92 1.94 -10.75
C ALA A 147 1.53 0.60 -10.32
N PHE A 148 0.70 -0.40 -10.02
CA PHE A 148 1.14 -1.76 -9.72
C PHE A 148 1.85 -2.40 -10.92
N GLU A 149 1.28 -2.32 -12.13
CA GLU A 149 1.90 -2.85 -13.35
C GLU A 149 3.28 -2.22 -13.60
N ARG A 150 3.40 -0.90 -13.47
CA ARG A 150 4.71 -0.21 -13.56
C ARG A 150 5.69 -0.57 -12.45
N ALA A 151 5.20 -1.07 -11.33
CA ALA A 151 6.05 -1.60 -10.25
C ALA A 151 6.43 -3.08 -10.45
N GLY A 152 5.98 -3.71 -11.56
CA GLY A 152 6.34 -5.07 -11.95
C GLY A 152 5.27 -6.13 -11.69
N PHE A 153 4.11 -5.75 -11.16
CA PHE A 153 3.00 -6.69 -10.97
C PHE A 153 2.35 -7.04 -12.31
N THR A 154 1.86 -8.26 -12.42
CA THR A 154 1.08 -8.77 -13.57
C THR A 154 -0.33 -9.08 -13.15
N ARG A 155 -1.29 -8.98 -14.06
CA ARG A 155 -2.68 -9.38 -13.79
C ARG A 155 -2.76 -10.90 -13.71
N GLU A 156 -3.28 -11.39 -12.59
CA GLU A 156 -3.50 -12.83 -12.34
C GLU A 156 -4.98 -13.23 -12.53
N GLY A 157 -5.90 -12.28 -12.49
CA GLY A 157 -7.33 -12.56 -12.66
C GLY A 157 -8.22 -11.33 -12.58
N LEU A 158 -9.48 -11.53 -12.90
CA LEU A 158 -10.57 -10.59 -12.74
C LEU A 158 -11.67 -11.24 -11.90
N LEU A 159 -11.99 -10.63 -10.77
CA LEU A 159 -13.05 -11.07 -9.87
C LEU A 159 -14.32 -10.29 -10.24
N LEU A 160 -15.26 -10.95 -10.92
CA LEU A 160 -16.46 -10.31 -11.45
C LEU A 160 -17.42 -9.93 -10.34
N GLY A 161 -17.83 -8.66 -10.29
CA GLY A 161 -18.79 -8.14 -9.34
C GLY A 161 -18.44 -8.36 -7.87
N ASP A 162 -17.15 -8.43 -7.54
CA ASP A 162 -16.67 -8.80 -6.19
C ASP A 162 -16.95 -7.72 -5.14
N ARG A 163 -17.08 -6.46 -5.53
CA ARG A 163 -17.40 -5.34 -4.63
C ARG A 163 -18.72 -4.68 -5.01
N VAL A 164 -19.23 -3.89 -4.07
CA VAL A 164 -20.43 -3.05 -4.29
C VAL A 164 -20.04 -1.60 -4.01
N GLN A 165 -20.11 -0.75 -5.03
CA GLN A 165 -19.95 0.70 -4.91
C GLN A 165 -21.21 1.40 -5.41
N GLU A 166 -21.73 2.37 -4.67
CA GLU A 166 -22.90 3.19 -5.08
C GLU A 166 -24.07 2.34 -5.62
N ARG A 167 -24.36 1.20 -4.96
CA ARG A 167 -25.39 0.22 -5.32
C ARG A 167 -25.11 -0.59 -6.61
N SER A 168 -23.95 -0.45 -7.22
CA SER A 168 -23.55 -1.22 -8.41
C SER A 168 -22.44 -2.21 -8.05
N ARG A 169 -22.45 -3.37 -8.70
CA ARG A 169 -21.34 -4.32 -8.58
C ARG A 169 -20.15 -3.84 -9.41
N VAL A 170 -18.96 -3.98 -8.84
CA VAL A 170 -17.70 -3.56 -9.42
C VAL A 170 -16.73 -4.74 -9.43
N ASP A 171 -16.05 -4.92 -10.54
CA ASP A 171 -15.02 -5.94 -10.68
C ASP A 171 -13.74 -5.54 -9.93
N VAL A 172 -12.97 -6.55 -9.54
CA VAL A 172 -11.67 -6.38 -8.90
C VAL A 172 -10.60 -7.09 -9.75
N ILE A 173 -9.53 -6.35 -10.05
CA ILE A 173 -8.36 -6.88 -10.74
C ILE A 173 -7.42 -7.44 -9.69
N ARG A 174 -7.14 -8.76 -9.76
CA ARG A 174 -6.08 -9.40 -8.99
C ARG A 174 -4.75 -9.22 -9.71
N LEU A 175 -3.79 -8.64 -9.00
CA LEU A 175 -2.43 -8.44 -9.47
C LEU A 175 -1.45 -9.22 -8.58
N GLY A 176 -0.43 -9.79 -9.17
CA GLY A 176 0.61 -10.53 -8.45
C GLY A 176 2.01 -10.24 -8.94
N LEU A 177 2.96 -10.44 -8.04
CA LEU A 177 4.40 -10.33 -8.33
C LEU A 177 5.14 -11.45 -7.60
N LEU A 178 5.85 -12.27 -8.33
CA LEU A 178 6.77 -13.27 -7.78
C LEU A 178 8.17 -12.67 -7.66
N ARG A 179 8.88 -13.07 -6.62
CA ARG A 179 10.32 -12.80 -6.52
C ARG A 179 10.99 -13.49 -7.71
N GLY A 180 11.72 -12.70 -8.51
CA GLY A 180 12.55 -13.25 -9.58
C GLY A 180 13.63 -14.19 -9.01
N PRO A 181 14.23 -15.07 -9.85
CA PRO A 181 15.38 -15.85 -9.45
C PRO A 181 16.47 -14.90 -8.92
N ALA A 182 17.18 -15.35 -7.88
CA ALA A 182 18.37 -14.63 -7.42
C ALA A 182 19.32 -14.51 -8.65
N VAL A 183 19.70 -13.30 -8.99
CA VAL A 183 20.78 -13.11 -9.95
C VAL A 183 22.05 -13.34 -9.13
N ASP A 184 22.70 -14.49 -9.37
CA ASP A 184 24.00 -14.83 -8.78
C ASP A 184 25.07 -13.83 -9.22
#